data_5c4df37876628e39bc1d2c63537fd7ef
#
_entry.id   5c4df37876628e39bc1d2c63537fd7ef
#
_cell.length_a   1.000
_cell.length_b   1.000
_cell.length_c   1.000
_cell.angle_alpha   90.00
_cell.angle_beta   90.00
_cell.angle_gamma   90.00
#
_symmetry.space_group_name_H-M   'P 1'
#
loop_
_entity.id
_entity.type
_entity.pdbx_description
1 polymer ?
#
loop_
_entity_poly.entity_id
_entity_poly.type
_entity_poly.pdbx_seq_one_letter_code
_entity_poly.pdbx_strand_id
1 'polypeptide(L)'
;IVNVSKKYLVNQKFPDKAIDVLDNSCVDANGHLTKEDIYRTMENYYKVVTNYHKLSTLQKQLCDNLIGQDRAIKEIVEEFRMIELSLNDKDRPLGVFLFNGPSGCGKTKCAEIIARCYFSMQHTLTLNMNSYRDLNGLSRLTNSSSNSYLESVSPLVKCLNSCPNSLIIIEDFDKVTNEIKDFFYDIFDKGFFYDNRGNIINCSNAIFILNAAYNESNYRSFKSYL
;
A
#
# COMPACT_ATOMS: atom_id res chain seq x y z
N ILE A 1 -13.18 6.26 -19.50
CA ILE A 1 -14.32 5.99 -18.61
C ILE A 1 -14.38 4.52 -18.25
N VAL A 2 -14.54 3.58 -19.21
CA VAL A 2 -14.68 2.13 -18.93
C VAL A 2 -13.58 1.60 -18.02
N ASN A 3 -12.32 1.92 -18.29
CA ASN A 3 -11.18 1.48 -17.46
C ASN A 3 -11.24 2.06 -16.04
N VAL A 4 -11.63 3.31 -15.90
CA VAL A 4 -11.78 3.98 -14.61
C VAL A 4 -12.93 3.36 -13.81
N SER A 5 -14.10 3.19 -14.42
CA SER A 5 -15.24 2.54 -13.78
C SER A 5 -14.94 1.09 -13.38
N LYS A 6 -14.17 0.35 -14.19
CA LYS A 6 -13.76 -1.02 -13.88
C LYS A 6 -12.82 -1.06 -12.67
N LYS A 7 -11.88 -0.10 -12.59
CA LYS A 7 -10.87 -0.04 -11.53
C LYS A 7 -11.46 0.38 -10.17
N TYR A 8 -12.34 1.37 -10.17
CA TYR A 8 -12.80 2.01 -8.93
C TYR A 8 -14.20 1.62 -8.48
N LEU A 9 -15.11 1.23 -9.40
CA LEU A 9 -16.49 0.85 -9.07
C LEU A 9 -16.67 -0.67 -9.14
N VAL A 10 -16.00 -1.39 -8.26
CA VAL A 10 -15.98 -2.87 -8.27
C VAL A 10 -17.36 -3.48 -7.99
N ASN A 11 -18.14 -2.84 -7.12
CA ASN A 11 -19.46 -3.34 -6.68
C ASN A 11 -20.61 -3.06 -7.64
N GLN A 12 -20.37 -2.33 -8.73
CA GLN A 12 -21.39 -2.01 -9.73
C GLN A 12 -21.17 -2.80 -11.02
N LYS A 13 -22.23 -3.08 -11.77
CA LYS A 13 -22.19 -3.86 -13.02
C LYS A 13 -22.07 -2.97 -14.25
N PHE A 14 -21.47 -3.49 -15.31
CA PHE A 14 -21.50 -2.89 -16.63
C PHE A 14 -22.83 -3.26 -17.35
N PRO A 15 -23.36 -2.37 -18.23
CA PRO A 15 -22.81 -1.09 -18.69
C PRO A 15 -23.11 0.10 -17.78
N ASP A 16 -24.07 0.00 -16.87
CA ASP A 16 -24.65 1.11 -16.09
C ASP A 16 -23.59 1.97 -15.42
N LYS A 17 -22.64 1.38 -14.70
CA LYS A 17 -21.58 2.14 -14.02
C LYS A 17 -20.72 3.01 -14.94
N ALA A 18 -20.57 2.64 -16.21
CA ALA A 18 -19.79 3.45 -17.15
C ALA A 18 -20.63 4.59 -17.73
N ILE A 19 -21.92 4.38 -17.90
CA ILE A 19 -22.89 5.37 -18.36
C ILE A 19 -23.09 6.42 -17.28
N ASP A 20 -23.31 6.02 -16.03
CA ASP A 20 -23.46 6.94 -14.90
C ASP A 20 -22.22 7.83 -14.69
N VAL A 21 -21.02 7.27 -14.82
CA VAL A 21 -19.79 8.05 -14.75
C VAL A 21 -19.70 9.03 -15.92
N LEU A 22 -20.09 8.63 -17.13
CA LEU A 22 -20.11 9.51 -18.30
C LEU A 22 -21.06 10.69 -18.07
N ASP A 23 -22.30 10.39 -17.70
CA ASP A 23 -23.35 11.39 -17.53
C ASP A 23 -22.97 12.42 -16.45
N ASN A 24 -22.53 11.94 -15.28
CA ASN A 24 -22.07 12.82 -14.21
C ASN A 24 -20.83 13.65 -14.61
N SER A 25 -19.89 13.07 -15.38
CA SER A 25 -18.70 13.81 -15.85
C SER A 25 -19.06 14.87 -16.89
N CYS A 26 -20.08 14.64 -17.71
CA CYS A 26 -20.55 15.62 -18.70
C CYS A 26 -21.24 16.83 -18.04
N VAL A 27 -21.88 16.63 -16.89
CA VAL A 27 -22.50 17.72 -16.12
C VAL A 27 -21.45 18.72 -15.63
N ASP A 28 -20.30 18.22 -15.17
CA ASP A 28 -19.21 19.04 -14.63
C ASP A 28 -18.28 19.62 -15.71
N ALA A 29 -18.36 19.10 -16.95
CA ALA A 29 -17.49 19.50 -18.04
C ALA A 29 -17.99 20.76 -18.77
N ASN A 30 -17.14 21.78 -18.90
CA ASN A 30 -17.42 23.02 -19.63
C ASN A 30 -17.27 22.86 -21.16
N GLY A 31 -18.02 21.92 -21.74
CA GLY A 31 -18.10 21.73 -23.20
C GLY A 31 -17.15 20.66 -23.80
N HIS A 32 -16.04 20.32 -23.16
CA HIS A 32 -15.16 19.24 -23.56
C HIS A 32 -14.79 18.37 -22.37
N LEU A 33 -15.13 17.08 -22.42
CA LEU A 33 -14.82 16.12 -21.37
C LEU A 33 -13.33 15.79 -21.37
N THR A 34 -12.64 16.12 -20.30
CA THR A 34 -11.23 15.80 -20.07
C THR A 34 -11.07 14.56 -19.15
N LYS A 35 -9.85 14.04 -19.08
CA LYS A 35 -9.55 12.97 -18.10
C LYS A 35 -9.71 13.48 -16.66
N GLU A 36 -9.35 14.72 -16.41
CA GLU A 36 -9.47 15.37 -15.10
C GLU A 36 -10.92 15.44 -14.62
N ASP A 37 -11.85 15.76 -15.52
CA ASP A 37 -13.28 15.84 -15.18
C ASP A 37 -13.80 14.45 -14.75
N ILE A 38 -13.38 13.38 -15.43
CA ILE A 38 -13.76 12.01 -15.05
C ILE A 38 -13.24 11.66 -13.64
N TYR A 39 -11.98 11.97 -13.35
CA TYR A 39 -11.43 11.69 -12.02
C TYR A 39 -12.06 12.56 -10.93
N ARG A 40 -12.35 13.84 -11.22
CA ARG A 40 -13.08 14.72 -10.33
C ARG A 40 -14.49 14.20 -10.02
N THR A 41 -15.18 13.68 -11.03
CA THR A 41 -16.49 13.02 -10.85
C THR A 41 -16.39 11.82 -9.94
N MET A 42 -15.36 10.97 -10.13
CA MET A 42 -15.13 9.81 -9.26
C MET A 42 -14.93 10.22 -7.79
N GLU A 43 -14.21 11.31 -7.55
CA GLU A 43 -13.97 11.83 -6.20
C GLU A 43 -15.22 12.48 -5.58
N ASN A 44 -15.93 13.29 -6.35
CA ASN A 44 -17.07 14.08 -5.85
C ASN A 44 -18.32 13.22 -5.65
N TYR A 45 -18.72 12.45 -6.65
CA TYR A 45 -19.99 11.71 -6.67
C TYR A 45 -19.86 10.31 -6.05
N TYR A 46 -18.78 9.60 -6.36
CA TYR A 46 -18.60 8.23 -5.91
C TYR A 46 -17.75 8.11 -4.64
N LYS A 47 -17.20 9.23 -4.13
CA LYS A 47 -16.32 9.29 -2.95
C LYS A 47 -15.12 8.37 -3.06
N VAL A 48 -14.69 8.10 -4.29
CA VAL A 48 -13.53 7.27 -4.59
C VAL A 48 -12.31 8.17 -4.66
N VAL A 49 -11.32 7.88 -3.86
CA VAL A 49 -10.06 8.64 -3.91
C VAL A 49 -9.30 8.20 -5.16
N THR A 50 -9.21 9.07 -6.16
CA THR A 50 -8.46 8.79 -7.38
C THR A 50 -7.00 9.21 -7.24
N ASN A 51 -6.13 8.61 -8.03
CA ASN A 51 -4.69 8.85 -7.92
C ASN A 51 -4.18 9.97 -8.85
N TYR A 52 -5.07 10.61 -9.62
CA TYR A 52 -4.69 11.52 -10.70
C TYR A 52 -3.84 12.72 -10.24
N HIS A 53 -4.19 13.35 -9.11
CA HIS A 53 -3.43 14.46 -8.54
C HIS A 53 -2.45 14.07 -7.43
N LYS A 54 -2.49 12.81 -7.00
CA LYS A 54 -1.72 12.36 -5.84
C LYS A 54 -0.23 12.31 -6.10
N LEU A 55 0.17 11.88 -7.31
CA LEU A 55 1.58 11.70 -7.64
C LEU A 55 2.36 13.03 -7.64
N SER A 56 1.80 14.08 -8.24
CA SER A 56 2.42 15.41 -8.24
C SER A 56 2.49 16.01 -6.83
N THR A 57 1.44 15.81 -6.03
CA THR A 57 1.40 16.23 -4.63
C THR A 57 2.40 15.44 -3.80
N LEU A 58 2.50 14.12 -3.99
CA LEU A 58 3.47 13.26 -3.32
C LEU A 58 4.90 13.72 -3.62
N GLN A 59 5.26 13.91 -4.89
CA GLN A 59 6.59 14.37 -5.28
C GLN A 59 6.94 15.70 -4.61
N LYS A 60 6.03 16.68 -4.65
CA LYS A 60 6.22 17.98 -4.02
C LYS A 60 6.43 17.83 -2.50
N GLN A 61 5.56 17.09 -1.82
CA GLN A 61 5.64 16.89 -0.37
C GLN A 61 6.92 16.14 0.05
N LEU A 62 7.37 15.17 -0.74
CA LEU A 62 8.64 14.49 -0.48
C LEU A 62 9.83 15.45 -0.64
N CYS A 63 9.88 16.24 -1.72
CA CYS A 63 10.96 17.22 -1.93
C CYS A 63 10.99 18.29 -0.85
N ASP A 64 9.83 18.79 -0.41
CA ASP A 64 9.74 19.85 0.60
C ASP A 64 10.15 19.37 2.02
N ASN A 65 10.00 18.08 2.31
CA ASN A 65 10.19 17.54 3.67
C ASN A 65 11.41 16.62 3.84
N LEU A 66 11.99 16.10 2.75
CA LEU A 66 13.14 15.19 2.80
C LEU A 66 14.34 15.85 2.11
N ILE A 67 15.21 16.46 2.90
CA ILE A 67 16.38 17.16 2.38
C ILE A 67 17.50 16.16 2.09
N GLY A 68 18.12 16.27 0.89
CA GLY A 68 19.26 15.44 0.49
C GLY A 68 18.92 13.99 0.12
N GLN A 69 17.65 13.68 -0.16
CA GLN A 69 17.18 12.35 -0.57
C GLN A 69 16.63 12.33 -2.02
N ASP A 70 17.15 13.20 -2.88
CA ASP A 70 16.61 13.39 -4.24
C ASP A 70 16.55 12.10 -5.06
N ARG A 71 17.57 11.23 -4.92
CA ARG A 71 17.62 9.94 -5.61
C ARG A 71 16.51 9.00 -5.12
N ALA A 72 16.35 8.84 -3.82
CA ALA A 72 15.31 8.00 -3.23
C ALA A 72 13.90 8.52 -3.59
N ILE A 73 13.70 9.84 -3.56
CA ILE A 73 12.44 10.49 -3.96
C ILE A 73 12.12 10.15 -5.42
N LYS A 74 13.10 10.26 -6.31
CA LYS A 74 12.90 9.93 -7.72
C LYS A 74 12.51 8.48 -7.92
N GLU A 75 13.20 7.54 -7.29
CA GLU A 75 12.89 6.11 -7.35
C GLU A 75 11.48 5.82 -6.83
N ILE A 76 11.09 6.39 -5.69
CA ILE A 76 9.73 6.24 -5.13
C ILE A 76 8.67 6.77 -6.10
N VAL A 77 8.85 7.96 -6.66
CA VAL A 77 7.88 8.57 -7.57
C VAL A 77 7.72 7.76 -8.86
N GLU A 78 8.82 7.20 -9.40
CA GLU A 78 8.78 6.32 -10.57
C GLU A 78 8.00 5.03 -10.28
N GLU A 79 8.23 4.38 -9.14
CA GLU A 79 7.49 3.18 -8.74
C GLU A 79 5.99 3.47 -8.56
N PHE A 80 5.62 4.57 -7.90
CA PHE A 80 4.22 4.97 -7.80
C PHE A 80 3.60 5.27 -9.18
N ARG A 81 4.37 5.79 -10.14
CA ARG A 81 3.93 5.97 -11.52
C ARG A 81 3.63 4.63 -12.19
N MET A 82 4.49 3.62 -12.00
CA MET A 82 4.28 2.28 -12.54
C MET A 82 3.01 1.63 -11.93
N ILE A 83 2.78 1.81 -10.64
CA ILE A 83 1.56 1.37 -9.96
C ILE A 83 0.31 2.03 -10.58
N GLU A 84 0.36 3.33 -10.87
CA GLU A 84 -0.77 4.05 -11.50
C GLU A 84 -1.07 3.55 -12.91
N LEU A 85 -0.04 3.22 -13.67
CA LEU A 85 -0.17 2.65 -15.01
C LEU A 85 -0.67 1.21 -15.02
N SER A 86 -0.82 0.59 -13.84
CA SER A 86 -1.23 -0.82 -13.67
C SER A 86 -0.33 -1.79 -14.45
N LEU A 87 0.97 -1.51 -14.49
CA LEU A 87 1.98 -2.34 -15.14
C LEU A 87 2.53 -3.43 -14.20
N ASN A 88 2.05 -3.46 -12.97
CA ASN A 88 2.47 -4.42 -11.95
C ASN A 88 1.83 -5.80 -12.18
N ASP A 89 2.49 -6.82 -11.69
CA ASP A 89 1.97 -8.19 -11.64
C ASP A 89 0.69 -8.23 -10.78
N LYS A 90 -0.37 -8.86 -11.28
CA LYS A 90 -1.68 -8.90 -10.60
C LYS A 90 -1.69 -9.88 -9.42
N ASP A 91 -0.76 -10.81 -9.42
CA ASP A 91 -0.69 -11.86 -8.40
C ASP A 91 0.22 -11.47 -7.23
N ARG A 92 0.88 -10.29 -7.29
CA ARG A 92 1.76 -9.74 -6.27
C ARG A 92 1.19 -8.47 -5.66
N PRO A 93 1.69 -8.01 -4.49
CA PRO A 93 1.35 -6.70 -3.97
C PRO A 93 1.62 -5.58 -5.00
N LEU A 94 0.84 -4.50 -4.95
CA LEU A 94 1.01 -3.36 -5.87
C LEU A 94 2.41 -2.74 -5.82
N GLY A 95 3.05 -2.77 -4.65
CA GLY A 95 4.42 -2.32 -4.49
C GLY A 95 5.01 -2.78 -3.17
N VAL A 96 6.30 -3.05 -3.16
CA VAL A 96 7.07 -3.38 -1.96
C VAL A 96 8.31 -2.51 -1.94
N PHE A 97 8.40 -1.63 -0.93
CA PHE A 97 9.50 -0.69 -0.76
C PHE A 97 10.33 -1.07 0.45
N LEU A 98 11.64 -1.19 0.28
CA LEU A 98 12.58 -1.33 1.38
C LEU A 98 13.32 -0.01 1.62
N PHE A 99 12.99 0.67 2.70
CA PHE A 99 13.72 1.87 3.15
C PHE A 99 14.84 1.44 4.09
N ASN A 100 16.04 1.33 3.56
CA ASN A 100 17.23 0.94 4.30
C ASN A 100 18.19 2.13 4.46
N GLY A 101 18.63 2.40 5.69
CA GLY A 101 19.54 3.50 5.97
C GLY A 101 19.73 3.74 7.47
N PRO A 102 20.67 4.63 7.85
CA PRO A 102 20.93 4.94 9.25
C PRO A 102 19.70 5.53 9.94
N SER A 103 19.71 5.50 11.27
CA SER A 103 18.68 6.16 12.05
C SER A 103 18.70 7.67 11.78
N GLY A 104 17.51 8.28 11.67
CA GLY A 104 17.37 9.73 11.44
C GLY A 104 17.47 10.17 9.97
N CYS A 105 17.73 9.28 8.99
CA CYS A 105 17.79 9.65 7.57
C CYS A 105 16.42 9.93 6.91
N GLY A 106 15.32 9.82 7.65
CA GLY A 106 13.98 10.20 7.17
C GLY A 106 13.08 9.06 6.71
N LYS A 107 13.41 7.76 6.95
CA LYS A 107 12.61 6.60 6.52
C LYS A 107 11.15 6.66 6.98
N THR A 108 10.92 6.78 8.27
CA THR A 108 9.59 6.87 8.88
C THR A 108 8.86 8.12 8.37
N LYS A 109 9.55 9.26 8.24
CA LYS A 109 8.98 10.49 7.69
C LYS A 109 8.52 10.33 6.24
N CYS A 110 9.32 9.63 5.43
CA CYS A 110 8.96 9.31 4.05
C CYS A 110 7.70 8.45 3.99
N ALA A 111 7.63 7.38 4.78
CA ALA A 111 6.45 6.50 4.87
C ALA A 111 5.19 7.27 5.32
N GLU A 112 5.31 8.18 6.30
CA GLU A 112 4.22 9.04 6.74
C GLU A 112 3.72 10.01 5.64
N ILE A 113 4.62 10.57 4.84
CA ILE A 113 4.25 11.45 3.73
C ILE A 113 3.49 10.66 2.67
N ILE A 114 3.98 9.47 2.31
CA ILE A 114 3.29 8.57 1.38
C ILE A 114 1.89 8.23 1.92
N ALA A 115 1.77 7.89 3.20
CA ALA A 115 0.51 7.60 3.84
C ALA A 115 -0.50 8.75 3.72
N ARG A 116 -0.05 9.98 3.99
CA ARG A 116 -0.92 11.17 3.93
C ARG A 116 -1.30 11.55 2.52
N CYS A 117 -0.37 11.48 1.57
CA CYS A 117 -0.59 11.95 0.21
C CYS A 117 -1.33 10.93 -0.65
N TYR A 118 -1.06 9.66 -0.46
CA TYR A 118 -1.53 8.59 -1.35
C TYR A 118 -2.66 7.76 -0.75
N PHE A 119 -2.66 7.61 0.57
CA PHE A 119 -3.67 6.86 1.31
C PHE A 119 -4.36 7.76 2.35
N SER A 120 -5.53 7.39 2.81
CA SER A 120 -6.09 8.00 4.01
C SER A 120 -5.53 7.31 5.26
N MET A 121 -5.58 7.99 6.40
CA MET A 121 -5.14 7.38 7.67
C MET A 121 -5.91 6.10 8.03
N GLN A 122 -7.14 5.96 7.54
CA GLN A 122 -7.97 4.77 7.73
C GLN A 122 -7.50 3.57 6.90
N HIS A 123 -6.74 3.81 5.83
CA HIS A 123 -6.20 2.80 4.92
C HIS A 123 -4.70 2.59 5.14
N THR A 124 -4.18 3.02 6.28
CA THR A 124 -2.76 2.85 6.62
C THR A 124 -2.64 2.08 7.92
N LEU A 125 -1.83 1.03 7.91
CA LEU A 125 -1.48 0.25 9.09
C LEU A 125 0.02 0.34 9.33
N THR A 126 0.42 0.71 10.54
CA THR A 126 1.82 0.62 10.97
C THR A 126 1.99 -0.53 11.94
N LEU A 127 2.89 -1.45 11.61
CA LEU A 127 3.27 -2.59 12.43
C LEU A 127 4.68 -2.37 12.96
N ASN A 128 4.83 -2.34 14.28
CA ASN A 128 6.13 -2.31 14.91
C ASN A 128 6.59 -3.75 15.20
N MET A 129 7.63 -4.19 14.50
CA MET A 129 8.11 -5.57 14.58
C MET A 129 8.75 -5.92 15.93
N ASN A 130 9.10 -4.94 16.76
CA ASN A 130 9.54 -5.21 18.13
C ASN A 130 8.49 -5.98 18.96
N SER A 131 7.21 -5.79 18.64
CA SER A 131 6.10 -6.49 19.32
C SER A 131 5.93 -7.95 18.88
N TYR A 132 6.65 -8.40 17.84
CA TYR A 132 6.50 -9.72 17.23
C TYR A 132 7.76 -10.59 17.28
N ARG A 133 8.72 -10.25 18.15
CA ARG A 133 10.02 -10.95 18.24
C ARG A 133 9.99 -12.28 18.96
N ASP A 134 8.93 -12.57 19.69
CA ASP A 134 8.75 -13.81 20.44
C ASP A 134 8.27 -14.96 19.55
N LEU A 135 8.32 -16.18 20.09
CA LEU A 135 7.93 -17.42 19.39
C LEU A 135 6.48 -17.39 18.87
N ASN A 136 5.61 -16.60 19.45
CA ASN A 136 4.21 -16.47 19.04
C ASN A 136 3.99 -15.30 18.07
N GLY A 137 5.03 -14.60 17.65
CA GLY A 137 4.94 -13.41 16.79
C GLY A 137 4.22 -13.69 15.48
N LEU A 138 4.57 -14.77 14.81
CA LEU A 138 3.92 -15.17 13.55
C LEU A 138 2.45 -15.54 13.75
N SER A 139 2.12 -16.31 14.80
CA SER A 139 0.73 -16.65 15.11
C SER A 139 -0.12 -15.42 15.38
N ARG A 140 0.43 -14.40 16.05
CA ARG A 140 -0.28 -13.12 16.26
C ARG A 140 -0.46 -12.31 15.00
N LEU A 141 0.46 -12.39 14.03
CA LEU A 141 0.33 -11.73 12.72
C LEU A 141 -0.75 -12.36 11.86
N THR A 142 -0.98 -13.66 11.98
CA THR A 142 -1.95 -14.43 11.16
C THR A 142 -3.28 -14.68 11.86
N ASN A 143 -3.45 -14.27 13.13
CA ASN A 143 -4.65 -14.57 13.91
C ASN A 143 -5.90 -13.88 13.36
N SER A 144 -6.91 -14.66 12.96
CA SER A 144 -8.23 -14.18 12.53
C SER A 144 -9.33 -14.47 13.56
N SER A 145 -9.02 -15.16 14.69
CA SER A 145 -10.02 -15.57 15.66
C SER A 145 -10.14 -14.62 16.85
N SER A 146 -11.38 -14.28 17.18
CA SER A 146 -11.74 -13.54 18.40
C SER A 146 -12.20 -14.46 19.56
N ASN A 147 -11.99 -15.78 19.44
CA ASN A 147 -12.61 -16.77 20.33
C ASN A 147 -11.87 -17.06 21.64
N SER A 148 -10.71 -16.47 21.88
CA SER A 148 -10.06 -16.54 23.17
C SER A 148 -10.09 -15.17 23.86
N TYR A 149 -10.39 -15.16 25.14
CA TYR A 149 -10.42 -13.93 25.95
C TYR A 149 -9.07 -13.18 25.99
N LEU A 150 -8.03 -13.72 25.35
CA LEU A 150 -6.64 -13.24 25.37
C LEU A 150 -6.06 -12.90 24.00
N GLU A 151 -6.70 -13.28 22.87
CA GLU A 151 -6.14 -13.06 21.54
C GLU A 151 -7.09 -12.25 20.66
N SER A 152 -6.75 -11.01 20.41
CA SER A 152 -7.44 -10.16 19.45
C SER A 152 -7.07 -10.55 18.01
N VAL A 153 -7.99 -10.32 17.06
CA VAL A 153 -7.71 -10.46 15.62
C VAL A 153 -6.48 -9.61 15.26
N SER A 154 -5.58 -10.20 14.47
CA SER A 154 -4.39 -9.50 13.96
C SER A 154 -4.76 -8.17 13.31
N PRO A 155 -4.05 -7.07 13.64
CA PRO A 155 -4.23 -5.80 12.96
C PRO A 155 -4.02 -5.92 11.44
N LEU A 156 -3.07 -6.78 10.99
CA LEU A 156 -2.79 -7.04 9.58
C LEU A 156 -3.99 -7.68 8.88
N VAL A 157 -4.53 -8.77 9.45
CA VAL A 157 -5.70 -9.47 8.91
C VAL A 157 -6.92 -8.55 8.88
N LYS A 158 -7.15 -7.80 9.96
CA LYS A 158 -8.26 -6.85 10.06
C LYS A 158 -8.16 -5.74 9.00
N CYS A 159 -6.98 -5.17 8.82
CA CYS A 159 -6.74 -4.09 7.85
C CYS A 159 -6.98 -4.57 6.43
N LEU A 160 -6.37 -5.69 6.02
CA LEU A 160 -6.48 -6.21 4.66
C LEU A 160 -7.88 -6.67 4.30
N ASN A 161 -8.63 -7.24 5.24
CA ASN A 161 -10.03 -7.63 5.03
C ASN A 161 -10.96 -6.42 4.92
N SER A 162 -10.71 -5.36 5.70
CA SER A 162 -11.56 -4.16 5.68
C SER A 162 -11.21 -3.22 4.53
N CYS A 163 -9.93 -3.12 4.19
CA CYS A 163 -9.37 -2.19 3.22
C CYS A 163 -8.32 -2.88 2.36
N PRO A 164 -8.72 -3.59 1.27
CA PRO A 164 -7.76 -4.27 0.39
C PRO A 164 -6.70 -3.31 -0.19
N ASN A 165 -7.11 -2.07 -0.51
CA ASN A 165 -6.21 -1.02 -1.01
C ASN A 165 -5.59 -0.27 0.18
N SER A 166 -4.66 -0.90 0.89
CA SER A 166 -4.04 -0.33 2.09
C SER A 166 -2.53 -0.18 1.97
N LEU A 167 -1.99 0.73 2.76
CA LEU A 167 -0.56 0.88 2.98
C LEU A 167 -0.18 0.20 4.29
N ILE A 168 0.72 -0.76 4.21
CA ILE A 168 1.26 -1.48 5.37
C ILE A 168 2.70 -1.01 5.60
N ILE A 169 2.92 -0.29 6.69
CA ILE A 169 4.25 0.17 7.10
C ILE A 169 4.78 -0.78 8.17
N ILE A 170 5.93 -1.37 7.93
CA ILE A 170 6.58 -2.33 8.81
C ILE A 170 7.86 -1.69 9.36
N GLU A 171 7.81 -1.31 10.62
CA GLU A 171 8.94 -0.70 11.32
C GLU A 171 9.85 -1.75 11.94
N ASP A 172 11.17 -1.49 11.95
CA ASP A 172 12.19 -2.37 12.52
C ASP A 172 12.25 -3.77 11.89
N PHE A 173 12.05 -3.86 10.56
CA PHE A 173 12.04 -5.14 9.84
C PHE A 173 13.35 -5.92 9.91
N ASP A 174 14.49 -5.24 10.12
CA ASP A 174 15.79 -5.87 10.33
C ASP A 174 15.88 -6.69 11.62
N LYS A 175 15.02 -6.41 12.59
CA LYS A 175 15.06 -6.99 13.93
C LYS A 175 14.15 -8.20 14.14
N VAL A 176 13.39 -8.63 13.14
CA VAL A 176 12.48 -9.78 13.25
C VAL A 176 13.21 -11.11 13.06
N THR A 177 12.55 -12.18 13.51
CA THR A 177 13.00 -13.57 13.29
C THR A 177 12.98 -13.94 11.81
N ASN A 178 13.77 -14.93 11.42
CA ASN A 178 13.77 -15.40 10.03
C ASN A 178 12.41 -15.93 9.59
N GLU A 179 11.66 -16.60 10.48
CA GLU A 179 10.30 -17.07 10.20
C GLU A 179 9.36 -15.94 9.76
N ILE A 180 9.44 -14.77 10.42
CA ILE A 180 8.62 -13.61 10.05
C ILE A 180 9.11 -13.00 8.73
N LYS A 181 10.42 -12.99 8.47
CA LYS A 181 10.96 -12.54 7.19
C LYS A 181 10.47 -13.43 6.04
N ASP A 182 10.57 -14.74 6.22
CA ASP A 182 10.12 -15.72 5.23
C ASP A 182 8.62 -15.61 4.97
N PHE A 183 7.82 -15.38 6.02
CA PHE A 183 6.38 -15.10 5.90
C PHE A 183 6.09 -13.87 5.02
N PHE A 184 6.80 -12.75 5.23
CA PHE A 184 6.62 -11.57 4.40
C PHE A 184 7.14 -11.77 2.97
N TYR A 185 8.26 -12.47 2.77
CA TYR A 185 8.75 -12.79 1.44
C TYR A 185 7.75 -13.65 0.66
N ASP A 186 7.14 -14.63 1.31
CA ASP A 186 6.04 -15.41 0.71
C ASP A 186 4.85 -14.53 0.28
N ILE A 187 4.48 -13.52 1.09
CA ILE A 187 3.43 -12.56 0.73
C ILE A 187 3.84 -11.74 -0.49
N PHE A 188 5.10 -11.29 -0.55
CA PHE A 188 5.58 -10.47 -1.67
C PHE A 188 5.66 -11.24 -2.98
N ASP A 189 5.91 -12.53 -2.92
CA ASP A 189 5.95 -13.40 -4.10
C ASP A 189 4.56 -13.88 -4.54
N LYS A 190 3.68 -14.21 -3.60
CA LYS A 190 2.37 -14.85 -3.87
C LYS A 190 1.19 -13.88 -3.84
N GLY A 191 1.33 -12.69 -3.23
CA GLY A 191 0.26 -11.70 -3.06
C GLY A 191 -0.85 -12.10 -2.10
N PHE A 192 -0.69 -13.17 -1.33
CA PHE A 192 -1.64 -13.61 -0.30
C PHE A 192 -0.95 -14.44 0.78
N PHE A 193 -1.64 -14.63 1.90
CA PHE A 193 -1.25 -15.61 2.93
C PHE A 193 -2.49 -16.28 3.52
N TYR A 194 -2.27 -17.34 4.29
CA TYR A 194 -3.32 -18.02 5.02
C TYR A 194 -3.37 -17.54 6.46
N ASP A 195 -4.58 -17.25 6.94
CA ASP A 195 -4.78 -17.00 8.36
C ASP A 195 -4.71 -18.32 9.17
N ASN A 196 -4.79 -18.23 10.50
CA ASN A 196 -4.77 -19.40 11.39
C ASN A 196 -5.97 -20.34 11.24
N ARG A 197 -6.99 -19.98 10.45
CA ARG A 197 -8.17 -20.81 10.10
C ARG A 197 -8.09 -21.39 8.69
N GLY A 198 -7.03 -21.09 7.95
CA GLY A 198 -6.87 -21.51 6.55
C GLY A 198 -7.60 -20.64 5.54
N ASN A 199 -8.13 -19.46 5.92
CA ASN A 199 -8.71 -18.53 4.97
C ASN A 199 -7.61 -17.77 4.23
N ILE A 200 -7.82 -17.49 2.95
CA ILE A 200 -6.91 -16.69 2.12
C ILE A 200 -7.11 -15.21 2.43
N ILE A 201 -6.05 -14.54 2.81
CA ILE A 201 -5.98 -13.08 2.99
C ILE A 201 -5.22 -12.50 1.79
N ASN A 202 -5.92 -11.78 0.94
CA ASN A 202 -5.37 -11.21 -0.29
C ASN A 202 -4.62 -9.90 0.00
N CYS A 203 -3.40 -9.78 -0.54
CA CYS A 203 -2.51 -8.63 -0.41
C CYS A 203 -2.21 -7.96 -1.77
N SER A 204 -2.77 -8.45 -2.89
CA SER A 204 -2.41 -7.98 -4.23
C SER A 204 -2.73 -6.50 -4.50
N ASN A 205 -3.64 -5.91 -3.74
CA ASN A 205 -3.96 -4.49 -3.82
C ASN A 205 -3.28 -3.63 -2.73
N ALA A 206 -2.46 -4.23 -1.88
CA ALA A 206 -1.75 -3.52 -0.82
C ALA A 206 -0.38 -3.03 -1.30
N ILE A 207 0.12 -1.99 -0.64
CA ILE A 207 1.51 -1.52 -0.76
C ILE A 207 2.19 -1.75 0.58
N PHE A 208 3.41 -2.29 0.55
CA PHE A 208 4.22 -2.54 1.72
C PHE A 208 5.44 -1.60 1.75
N ILE A 209 5.69 -0.98 2.89
CA ILE A 209 6.92 -0.23 3.16
C ILE A 209 7.62 -0.87 4.35
N LEU A 210 8.84 -1.36 4.14
CA LEU A 210 9.68 -2.00 5.13
C LEU A 210 10.74 -0.99 5.57
N ASN A 211 10.75 -0.60 6.84
CA ASN A 211 11.78 0.24 7.42
C ASN A 211 12.83 -0.63 8.13
N ALA A 212 14.07 -0.57 7.67
CA ALA A 212 15.21 -1.30 8.24
C ALA A 212 16.33 -0.33 8.62
N ALA A 213 17.03 -0.64 9.70
CA ALA A 213 18.25 0.09 10.04
C ALA A 213 19.42 -0.50 9.23
N TYR A 214 20.32 0.39 8.77
CA TYR A 214 21.52 -0.02 8.05
C TYR A 214 22.46 -0.78 9.00
N ASN A 215 22.73 -2.05 8.65
CA ASN A 215 23.84 -2.81 9.19
C ASN A 215 24.69 -3.31 8.02
N GLU A 216 25.99 -3.09 8.04
CA GLU A 216 26.90 -3.52 6.96
C GLU A 216 26.82 -5.03 6.66
N SER A 217 26.49 -5.84 7.66
CA SER A 217 26.28 -7.29 7.52
C SER A 217 25.03 -7.65 6.67
N ASN A 218 24.02 -6.79 6.61
CA ASN A 218 22.76 -7.06 5.88
C ASN A 218 22.84 -6.66 4.40
N TYR A 219 23.82 -5.83 4.01
CA TYR A 219 23.94 -5.34 2.63
C TYR A 219 24.29 -6.45 1.61
N ARG A 220 24.89 -7.56 2.07
CA ARG A 220 25.24 -8.68 1.17
C ARG A 220 24.06 -9.58 0.81
N SER A 221 22.99 -9.59 1.61
CA SER A 221 21.84 -10.47 1.38
C SER A 221 20.74 -9.86 0.51
N PHE A 222 20.64 -8.53 0.43
CA PHE A 222 19.57 -7.85 -0.30
C PHE A 222 19.88 -7.53 -1.78
N LYS A 223 21.15 -7.69 -2.23
CA LYS A 223 21.53 -7.51 -3.65
C LYS A 223 20.99 -8.59 -4.60
N SER A 224 20.38 -9.65 -4.08
CA SER A 224 19.91 -10.79 -4.87
C SER A 224 18.42 -10.74 -5.25
N TYR A 225 17.69 -9.67 -4.90
CA TYR A 225 16.24 -9.55 -5.14
C TYR A 225 15.82 -8.29 -5.92
N LEU A 226 16.76 -7.63 -6.60
CA LEU A 226 16.48 -6.57 -7.58
C LEU A 226 16.57 -7.12 -8.99
#